data_f21e22b830ba8be262dce28e392c167b
#
_entry.id   f21e22b830ba8be262dce28e392c167b
#
_cell.length_a   1.000
_cell.length_b   1.000
_cell.length_c   1.000
_cell.angle_alpha   90.00
_cell.angle_beta   90.00
_cell.angle_gamma   90.00
#
_symmetry.space_group_name_H-M   'P 1'
#
loop_
_entity.id
_entity.type
_entity.pdbx_description
1 polymer ?
#
loop_
_entity_poly.entity_id
_entity_poly.type
_entity_poly.pdbx_seq_one_letter_code
_entity_poly.pdbx_strand_id
1 'polypeptide(L)'
;TSMGQLQRNARDLQESVMSIRMMPMEYVFSRFPRLVRDLASKLNKQIELTLMGSSTELDKSLIERIIDPLTHLVRNSLDHGIELPENRIAAGKSPVGNLILSAEHQGGNICIEVTDDGAGLNRERILAKAISQGMAVNENMTDEEVGMLIFAPGFSTAEQVTDVSGRGVGMDVVKRNIQEMGGHVEIQSKQGAGTTIRILLPLTL
;
A
#
# COMPACT_ATOMS: atom_id res chain seq x y z
N THR A 1 5.17 21.55 40.28
CA THR A 1 5.84 22.79 39.88
C THR A 1 5.11 23.47 38.72
N SER A 2 5.20 24.78 38.62
CA SER A 2 4.53 25.53 37.57
C SER A 2 4.98 25.16 36.15
N MET A 3 6.23 24.80 35.98
CA MET A 3 6.75 24.34 34.69
C MET A 3 6.14 22.99 34.23
N GLY A 4 5.96 22.07 35.16
CA GLY A 4 5.35 20.79 34.87
C GLY A 4 3.87 20.92 34.50
N GLN A 5 3.15 21.86 35.12
CA GLN A 5 1.76 22.17 34.79
C GLN A 5 1.64 22.82 33.42
N LEU A 6 2.56 23.74 33.07
CA LEU A 6 2.57 24.36 31.73
C LEU A 6 2.79 23.35 30.62
N GLN A 7 3.71 22.43 30.81
CA GLN A 7 3.97 21.37 29.81
C GLN A 7 2.77 20.45 29.65
N ARG A 8 2.10 20.08 30.75
CA ARG A 8 0.90 19.24 30.69
C ARG A 8 -0.25 19.94 29.98
N ASN A 9 -0.46 21.22 30.29
CA ASN A 9 -1.54 22.01 29.67
C ASN A 9 -1.31 22.15 28.15
N ALA A 10 -0.06 22.38 27.72
CA ALA A 10 0.28 22.49 26.33
C ALA A 10 0.06 21.15 25.60
N ARG A 11 0.42 20.03 26.24
CA ARG A 11 0.19 18.69 25.69
C ARG A 11 -1.30 18.37 25.58
N ASP A 12 -2.08 18.66 26.64
CA ASP A 12 -3.52 18.42 26.64
C ASP A 12 -4.22 19.24 25.56
N LEU A 13 -3.81 20.50 25.39
CA LEU A 13 -4.35 21.36 24.35
C LEU A 13 -4.04 20.80 22.95
N GLN A 14 -2.82 20.33 22.75
CA GLN A 14 -2.38 19.75 21.50
C GLN A 14 -3.14 18.45 21.20
N GLU A 15 -3.32 17.58 22.18
CA GLU A 15 -4.10 16.34 22.05
C GLU A 15 -5.56 16.65 21.73
N SER A 16 -6.16 17.65 22.34
CA SER A 16 -7.54 18.06 22.05
C SER A 16 -7.70 18.53 20.62
N VAL A 17 -6.77 19.33 20.11
CA VAL A 17 -6.78 19.79 18.71
C VAL A 17 -6.60 18.62 17.77
N MET A 18 -5.69 17.68 18.07
CA MET A 18 -5.46 16.48 17.28
C MET A 18 -6.70 15.57 17.26
N SER A 19 -7.40 15.41 18.43
CA SER A 19 -8.61 14.62 18.53
C SER A 19 -9.74 15.16 17.65
N ILE A 20 -9.85 16.48 17.51
CA ILE A 20 -10.86 17.13 16.64
C ILE A 20 -10.60 16.81 15.17
N ARG A 21 -9.32 16.58 14.81
CA ARG A 21 -8.91 16.31 13.43
C ARG A 21 -8.84 14.82 13.08
N MET A 22 -9.00 13.94 14.07
CA MET A 22 -8.90 12.51 13.84
C MET A 22 -10.12 11.94 13.13
N MET A 23 -9.90 11.05 12.20
CA MET A 23 -10.95 10.36 11.45
C MET A 23 -10.63 8.88 11.34
N PRO A 24 -11.65 8.00 11.30
CA PRO A 24 -11.42 6.57 11.17
C PRO A 24 -11.03 6.19 9.74
N MET A 25 -10.24 5.13 9.61
CA MET A 25 -9.86 4.55 8.32
C MET A 25 -11.06 4.08 7.51
N GLU A 26 -12.20 3.86 8.13
CA GLU A 26 -13.44 3.53 7.44
C GLU A 26 -13.75 4.54 6.34
N TYR A 27 -13.45 5.81 6.56
CA TYR A 27 -13.65 6.85 5.56
C TYR A 27 -12.87 6.56 4.26
N VAL A 28 -11.69 5.98 4.37
CA VAL A 28 -10.87 5.57 3.23
C VAL A 28 -11.33 4.19 2.73
N PHE A 29 -11.44 3.22 3.64
CA PHE A 29 -11.72 1.83 3.31
C PHE A 29 -13.08 1.61 2.66
N SER A 30 -14.06 2.44 2.97
CA SER A 30 -15.41 2.32 2.42
C SER A 30 -15.47 2.48 0.89
N ARG A 31 -14.45 3.04 0.29
CA ARG A 31 -14.36 3.24 -1.16
C ARG A 31 -13.96 1.97 -1.92
N PHE A 32 -13.29 1.03 -1.24
CA PHE A 32 -12.63 -0.09 -1.90
C PHE A 32 -13.57 -1.25 -2.29
N PRO A 33 -14.64 -1.59 -1.55
CA PRO A 33 -15.52 -2.67 -1.99
C PRO A 33 -16.03 -2.49 -3.42
N ARG A 34 -16.48 -1.28 -3.76
CA ARG A 34 -16.97 -0.98 -5.09
C ARG A 34 -15.84 -0.96 -6.13
N LEU A 35 -14.74 -0.30 -5.80
CA LEU A 35 -13.58 -0.24 -6.68
C LEU A 35 -13.06 -1.63 -7.03
N VAL A 36 -12.89 -2.48 -6.01
CA VAL A 36 -12.40 -3.84 -6.19
C VAL A 36 -13.37 -4.66 -7.05
N ARG A 37 -14.67 -4.57 -6.77
CA ARG A 37 -15.68 -5.28 -7.54
C ARG A 37 -15.66 -4.89 -9.01
N ASP A 38 -15.64 -3.59 -9.29
CA ASP A 38 -15.67 -3.06 -10.65
C ASP A 38 -14.39 -3.46 -11.41
N LEU A 39 -13.25 -3.34 -10.76
CA LEU A 39 -11.98 -3.66 -11.37
C LEU A 39 -11.80 -5.17 -11.57
N ALA A 40 -12.23 -5.98 -10.61
CA ALA A 40 -12.21 -7.45 -10.72
C ALA A 40 -13.05 -7.90 -11.92
N SER A 41 -14.22 -7.32 -12.09
CA SER A 41 -15.09 -7.61 -13.23
C SER A 41 -14.41 -7.28 -14.56
N LYS A 42 -13.78 -6.12 -14.65
CA LYS A 42 -13.03 -5.68 -15.83
C LYS A 42 -11.88 -6.62 -16.18
N LEU A 43 -11.21 -7.14 -15.16
CA LEU A 43 -10.03 -7.99 -15.32
C LEU A 43 -10.39 -9.47 -15.42
N ASN A 44 -11.67 -9.83 -15.34
CA ASN A 44 -12.15 -11.22 -15.33
C ASN A 44 -11.54 -12.05 -14.20
N LYS A 45 -11.36 -11.40 -13.02
CA LYS A 45 -10.80 -12.03 -11.82
C LYS A 45 -11.86 -12.15 -10.75
N GLN A 46 -11.73 -13.16 -9.91
CA GLN A 46 -12.58 -13.35 -8.75
C GLN A 46 -11.79 -12.94 -7.50
N ILE A 47 -12.27 -11.91 -6.82
CA ILE A 47 -11.54 -11.30 -5.70
C ILE A 47 -12.47 -11.20 -4.49
N GLU A 48 -11.98 -11.64 -3.35
CA GLU A 48 -12.63 -11.41 -2.06
C GLU A 48 -11.83 -10.34 -1.31
N LEU A 49 -12.50 -9.26 -0.94
CA LEU A 49 -11.89 -8.15 -0.18
C LEU A 49 -12.24 -8.28 1.29
N THR A 50 -11.22 -8.20 2.14
CA THR A 50 -11.39 -8.16 3.60
C THR A 50 -10.82 -6.84 4.12
N LEU A 51 -11.58 -6.14 4.95
CA LEU A 51 -11.18 -4.89 5.58
C LEU A 51 -11.01 -5.13 7.08
N MET A 52 -9.85 -4.76 7.62
CA MET A 52 -9.53 -4.94 9.04
C MET A 52 -9.05 -3.62 9.62
N GLY A 53 -9.54 -3.29 10.81
CA GLY A 53 -9.10 -2.08 11.51
C GLY A 53 -9.71 -0.80 10.96
N SER A 54 -10.92 -0.85 10.42
CA SER A 54 -11.63 0.32 9.89
C SER A 54 -11.87 1.41 10.93
N SER A 55 -11.91 1.05 12.22
CA SER A 55 -12.09 1.99 13.32
C SER A 55 -10.80 2.70 13.74
N THR A 56 -9.66 2.30 13.20
CA THR A 56 -8.37 2.92 13.50
C THR A 56 -8.38 4.37 13.02
N GLU A 57 -8.03 5.29 13.90
CA GLU A 57 -8.09 6.72 13.61
C GLU A 57 -6.75 7.29 13.19
N LEU A 58 -6.79 8.28 12.31
CA LEU A 58 -5.65 8.96 11.73
C LEU A 58 -6.01 10.42 11.51
N ASP A 59 -5.03 11.31 11.50
CA ASP A 59 -5.25 12.71 11.21
C ASP A 59 -5.99 12.89 9.88
N LYS A 60 -7.00 13.75 9.86
CA LYS A 60 -7.83 14.01 8.68
C LYS A 60 -7.00 14.36 7.45
N SER A 61 -5.96 15.16 7.61
CA SER A 61 -5.11 15.56 6.48
C SER A 61 -4.36 14.37 5.88
N LEU A 62 -3.95 13.41 6.72
CA LEU A 62 -3.33 12.17 6.27
C LEU A 62 -4.37 11.25 5.61
N ILE A 63 -5.57 11.17 6.17
CA ILE A 63 -6.69 10.43 5.60
C ILE A 63 -6.95 10.87 4.15
N GLU A 64 -7.00 12.18 3.92
CA GLU A 64 -7.26 12.72 2.58
C GLU A 64 -6.12 12.42 1.60
N ARG A 65 -4.88 12.38 2.10
CA ARG A 65 -3.70 12.17 1.27
C ARG A 65 -3.38 10.70 1.01
N ILE A 66 -3.87 9.77 1.86
CA ILE A 66 -3.56 8.34 1.69
C ILE A 66 -4.45 7.66 0.64
N ILE A 67 -5.57 8.26 0.28
CA ILE A 67 -6.54 7.67 -0.63
C ILE A 67 -5.90 7.31 -1.97
N ASP A 68 -5.18 8.24 -2.59
CA ASP A 68 -4.58 8.02 -3.90
C ASP A 68 -3.47 6.97 -3.89
N PRO A 69 -2.47 7.03 -3.00
CA PRO A 69 -1.47 5.97 -2.91
C PRO A 69 -2.09 4.60 -2.64
N LEU A 70 -3.06 4.51 -1.73
CA LEU A 70 -3.69 3.25 -1.38
C LEU A 70 -4.50 2.69 -2.56
N THR A 71 -5.21 3.55 -3.27
CA THR A 71 -5.94 3.17 -4.49
C THR A 71 -4.98 2.57 -5.52
N HIS A 72 -3.84 3.21 -5.70
CA HIS A 72 -2.83 2.73 -6.65
C HIS A 72 -2.28 1.36 -6.27
N LEU A 73 -2.00 1.15 -4.97
CA LEU A 73 -1.53 -0.15 -4.47
C LEU A 73 -2.58 -1.25 -4.67
N VAL A 74 -3.84 -0.95 -4.41
CA VAL A 74 -4.95 -1.90 -4.61
C VAL A 74 -5.07 -2.27 -6.08
N ARG A 75 -5.05 -1.29 -6.97
CA ARG A 75 -5.09 -1.54 -8.42
C ARG A 75 -3.93 -2.41 -8.87
N ASN A 76 -2.74 -2.14 -8.35
CA ASN A 76 -1.56 -2.93 -8.68
C ASN A 76 -1.72 -4.39 -8.24
N SER A 77 -2.26 -4.63 -7.05
CA SER A 77 -2.52 -5.98 -6.56
C SER A 77 -3.52 -6.73 -7.44
N LEU A 78 -4.58 -6.06 -7.89
CA LEU A 78 -5.57 -6.69 -8.76
C LEU A 78 -5.06 -6.90 -10.18
N ASP A 79 -4.34 -5.93 -10.71
CA ASP A 79 -3.88 -5.94 -12.10
C ASP A 79 -2.70 -6.91 -12.29
N HIS A 80 -1.69 -6.82 -11.42
CA HIS A 80 -0.44 -7.55 -11.57
C HIS A 80 -0.21 -8.64 -10.52
N GLY A 81 -0.84 -8.56 -9.35
CA GLY A 81 -0.60 -9.49 -8.25
C GLY A 81 -1.46 -10.74 -8.34
N ILE A 82 -2.77 -10.58 -8.29
CA ILE A 82 -3.70 -11.72 -8.26
C ILE A 82 -3.90 -12.28 -9.65
N GLU A 83 -3.73 -13.59 -9.76
CA GLU A 83 -3.82 -14.32 -11.03
C GLU A 83 -5.28 -14.47 -11.49
N LEU A 84 -5.46 -14.74 -12.78
CA LEU A 84 -6.74 -15.18 -13.34
C LEU A 84 -7.19 -16.47 -12.64
N PRO A 85 -8.50 -16.73 -12.54
CA PRO A 85 -9.00 -17.94 -11.88
C PRO A 85 -8.39 -19.23 -12.43
N GLU A 86 -8.26 -19.37 -13.76
CA GLU A 86 -7.68 -20.55 -14.38
C GLU A 86 -6.22 -20.75 -13.98
N ASN A 87 -5.46 -19.68 -13.88
CA ASN A 87 -4.06 -19.74 -13.49
C ASN A 87 -3.90 -20.08 -12.01
N ARG A 88 -4.83 -19.61 -11.18
CA ARG A 88 -4.86 -19.96 -9.76
C ARG A 88 -5.13 -21.45 -9.57
N ILE A 89 -6.11 -21.97 -10.27
CA ILE A 89 -6.44 -23.40 -10.23
C ILE A 89 -5.25 -24.24 -10.68
N ALA A 90 -4.60 -23.84 -11.78
CA ALA A 90 -3.42 -24.52 -12.30
C ALA A 90 -2.27 -24.52 -11.29
N ALA A 91 -2.17 -23.50 -10.45
CA ALA A 91 -1.16 -23.40 -9.39
C ALA A 91 -1.57 -24.07 -8.08
N GLY A 92 -2.72 -24.74 -8.04
CA GLY A 92 -3.22 -25.40 -6.84
C GLY A 92 -3.91 -24.48 -5.85
N LYS A 93 -4.30 -23.28 -6.28
CA LYS A 93 -4.97 -22.30 -5.44
C LYS A 93 -6.48 -22.27 -5.71
N SER A 94 -7.25 -21.71 -4.77
CA SER A 94 -8.65 -21.38 -5.01
C SER A 94 -8.78 -20.41 -6.20
N PRO A 95 -9.82 -20.52 -7.03
CA PRO A 95 -10.03 -19.55 -8.11
C PRO A 95 -10.26 -18.13 -7.61
N VAL A 96 -10.70 -17.97 -6.35
CA VAL A 96 -10.93 -16.67 -5.75
C VAL A 96 -9.67 -16.18 -5.07
N GLY A 97 -9.15 -15.02 -5.50
CA GLY A 97 -8.03 -14.37 -4.85
C GLY A 97 -8.48 -13.54 -3.66
N ASN A 98 -7.61 -13.40 -2.68
CA ASN A 98 -7.89 -12.64 -1.47
C ASN A 98 -7.07 -11.36 -1.44
N LEU A 99 -7.74 -10.25 -1.15
CA LEU A 99 -7.12 -8.96 -0.93
C LEU A 99 -7.51 -8.48 0.45
N ILE A 100 -6.54 -8.18 1.29
CA ILE A 100 -6.77 -7.71 2.66
C ILE A 100 -6.20 -6.31 2.80
N LEU A 101 -7.04 -5.37 3.22
CA LEU A 101 -6.62 -4.04 3.63
C LEU A 101 -6.75 -3.97 5.14
N SER A 102 -5.67 -3.62 5.82
CA SER A 102 -5.67 -3.53 7.27
C SER A 102 -5.03 -2.24 7.75
N ALA A 103 -5.45 -1.79 8.93
CA ALA A 103 -4.87 -0.63 9.60
C ALA A 103 -4.82 -0.91 11.09
N GLU A 104 -3.71 -0.56 11.73
CA GLU A 104 -3.56 -0.68 13.17
C GLU A 104 -2.56 0.35 13.69
N HIS A 105 -2.69 0.69 14.96
CA HIS A 105 -1.70 1.53 15.63
C HIS A 105 -0.51 0.67 16.06
N GLN A 106 0.70 1.16 15.79
CA GLN A 106 1.94 0.55 16.24
C GLN A 106 2.82 1.61 16.89
N GLY A 107 2.79 1.68 18.22
CA GLY A 107 3.47 2.74 18.94
C GLY A 107 2.89 4.10 18.57
N GLY A 108 3.72 5.06 18.21
CA GLY A 108 3.29 6.37 17.77
C GLY A 108 2.92 6.48 16.30
N ASN A 109 2.85 5.34 15.59
CA ASN A 109 2.59 5.29 14.16
C ASN A 109 1.32 4.52 13.86
N ILE A 110 0.82 4.69 12.63
CA ILE A 110 -0.20 3.81 12.08
C ILE A 110 0.44 2.94 11.01
N CYS A 111 0.09 1.65 11.01
CA CYS A 111 0.52 0.69 10.00
C CYS A 111 -0.67 0.33 9.13
N ILE A 112 -0.55 0.58 7.82
CA ILE A 112 -1.56 0.22 6.83
C ILE A 112 -0.96 -0.82 5.91
N GLU A 113 -1.64 -1.96 5.74
CA GLU A 113 -1.14 -3.04 4.92
C GLU A 113 -2.10 -3.37 3.78
N VAL A 114 -1.54 -3.63 2.62
CA VAL A 114 -2.23 -4.18 1.45
C VAL A 114 -1.63 -5.54 1.19
N THR A 115 -2.41 -6.59 1.41
CA THR A 115 -1.95 -7.98 1.28
C THR A 115 -2.77 -8.71 0.25
N ASP A 116 -2.10 -9.36 -0.71
CA ASP A 116 -2.75 -10.25 -1.66
C ASP A 116 -2.12 -11.64 -1.59
N ASP A 117 -2.87 -12.65 -2.00
CA ASP A 117 -2.40 -14.03 -2.14
C ASP A 117 -2.15 -14.40 -3.60
N GLY A 118 -1.68 -13.43 -4.36
CA GLY A 118 -1.38 -13.59 -5.78
C GLY A 118 -0.09 -14.31 -6.07
N ALA A 119 0.46 -14.05 -7.25
CA ALA A 119 1.67 -14.72 -7.72
C ALA A 119 2.94 -14.33 -6.96
N GLY A 120 2.91 -13.21 -6.25
CA GLY A 120 4.11 -12.65 -5.65
C GLY A 120 5.04 -12.05 -6.69
N LEU A 121 6.10 -11.43 -6.21
CA LEU A 121 7.11 -10.85 -7.11
C LEU A 121 8.07 -11.93 -7.58
N ASN A 122 8.43 -11.87 -8.87
CA ASN A 122 9.44 -12.75 -9.44
C ASN A 122 10.79 -12.04 -9.37
N ARG A 123 11.65 -12.48 -8.44
CA ARG A 123 12.97 -11.91 -8.21
C ARG A 123 13.81 -11.85 -9.48
N GLU A 124 13.85 -12.92 -10.25
CA GLU A 124 14.67 -12.99 -11.46
C GLU A 124 14.20 -12.00 -12.52
N ARG A 125 12.90 -11.84 -12.70
CA ARG A 125 12.33 -10.89 -13.65
C ARG A 125 12.59 -9.45 -13.23
N ILE A 126 12.49 -9.16 -11.94
CA ILE A 126 12.77 -7.82 -11.41
C ILE A 126 14.23 -7.47 -11.62
N LEU A 127 15.14 -8.38 -11.27
CA LEU A 127 16.58 -8.16 -11.48
C LEU A 127 16.94 -7.99 -12.96
N ALA A 128 16.36 -8.83 -13.82
CA ALA A 128 16.57 -8.72 -15.27
C ALA A 128 16.12 -7.37 -15.81
N LYS A 129 14.93 -6.91 -15.37
CA LYS A 129 14.40 -5.62 -15.80
C LYS A 129 15.26 -4.46 -15.28
N ALA A 130 15.69 -4.55 -14.03
CA ALA A 130 16.59 -3.53 -13.45
C ALA A 130 17.90 -3.43 -14.22
N ILE A 131 18.50 -4.57 -14.56
CA ILE A 131 19.74 -4.62 -15.34
C ILE A 131 19.50 -4.00 -16.72
N SER A 132 18.40 -4.33 -17.39
CA SER A 132 18.07 -3.78 -18.69
C SER A 132 17.89 -2.27 -18.67
N GLN A 133 17.54 -1.71 -17.53
CA GLN A 133 17.38 -0.26 -17.34
C GLN A 133 18.65 0.42 -16.83
N GLY A 134 19.75 -0.30 -16.71
CA GLY A 134 21.02 0.25 -16.26
C GLY A 134 21.11 0.50 -14.76
N MET A 135 20.26 -0.13 -13.97
CA MET A 135 20.30 0.02 -12.52
C MET A 135 21.44 -0.80 -11.91
N ALA A 136 22.04 -0.27 -10.84
CA ALA A 136 23.10 -0.95 -10.10
C ALA A 136 22.46 -2.00 -9.16
N VAL A 137 22.43 -3.25 -9.61
CA VAL A 137 21.89 -4.37 -8.85
C VAL A 137 22.88 -5.53 -8.86
N ASN A 138 22.75 -6.42 -7.88
CA ASN A 138 23.57 -7.63 -7.80
C ASN A 138 22.73 -8.80 -7.27
N GLU A 139 23.25 -10.01 -7.46
CA GLU A 139 22.57 -11.25 -7.08
C GLU A 139 22.50 -11.47 -5.57
N ASN A 140 23.31 -10.73 -4.82
CA ASN A 140 23.37 -10.85 -3.36
C ASN A 140 22.36 -9.97 -2.62
N MET A 141 21.57 -9.18 -3.34
CA MET A 141 20.52 -8.36 -2.74
C MET A 141 19.49 -9.24 -2.04
N THR A 142 18.99 -8.78 -0.89
CA THR A 142 17.91 -9.47 -0.19
C THR A 142 16.61 -9.41 -1.01
N ASP A 143 15.66 -10.29 -0.72
CA ASP A 143 14.36 -10.27 -1.40
C ASP A 143 13.62 -8.96 -1.16
N GLU A 144 13.78 -8.36 0.02
CA GLU A 144 13.21 -7.05 0.34
C GLU A 144 13.83 -5.95 -0.51
N GLU A 145 15.15 -5.96 -0.66
CA GLU A 145 15.85 -5.00 -1.50
C GLU A 145 15.42 -5.13 -2.97
N VAL A 146 15.28 -6.35 -3.45
CA VAL A 146 14.78 -6.60 -4.82
C VAL A 146 13.35 -6.11 -4.97
N GLY A 147 12.50 -6.41 -3.99
CA GLY A 147 11.12 -5.93 -3.99
C GLY A 147 11.02 -4.42 -4.05
N MET A 148 11.88 -3.71 -3.35
CA MET A 148 11.90 -2.25 -3.35
C MET A 148 12.29 -1.64 -4.70
N LEU A 149 12.87 -2.41 -5.59
CA LEU A 149 13.21 -1.94 -6.94
C LEU A 149 11.96 -1.54 -7.74
N ILE A 150 10.81 -2.13 -7.45
CA ILE A 150 9.56 -1.77 -8.15
C ILE A 150 9.15 -0.31 -7.88
N PHE A 151 9.65 0.28 -6.79
CA PHE A 151 9.39 1.67 -6.45
C PHE A 151 10.42 2.63 -7.03
N ALA A 152 11.42 2.14 -7.75
CA ALA A 152 12.44 2.99 -8.34
C ALA A 152 11.86 3.80 -9.51
N PRO A 153 12.29 5.06 -9.70
CA PRO A 153 11.83 5.87 -10.82
C PRO A 153 12.09 5.17 -12.16
N GLY A 154 11.06 5.13 -13.00
CA GLY A 154 11.16 4.55 -14.34
C GLY A 154 11.13 3.03 -14.40
N PHE A 155 11.02 2.34 -13.27
CA PHE A 155 11.00 0.88 -13.26
C PHE A 155 9.78 0.32 -14.01
N SER A 156 8.61 0.91 -13.82
CA SER A 156 7.37 0.52 -14.53
C SER A 156 7.12 1.49 -15.67
N THR A 157 7.61 1.17 -16.89
CA THR A 157 7.55 2.12 -18.00
C THR A 157 6.41 1.85 -18.99
N ALA A 158 6.16 0.60 -19.33
CA ALA A 158 5.26 0.26 -20.44
C ALA A 158 3.83 -0.06 -19.98
N GLU A 159 3.64 -0.40 -18.72
CA GLU A 159 2.35 -0.86 -18.18
C GLU A 159 1.84 0.08 -17.08
N GLN A 160 2.21 1.37 -17.14
CA GLN A 160 1.76 2.33 -16.16
C GLN A 160 0.26 2.53 -16.24
N VAL A 161 -0.40 2.36 -15.10
CA VAL A 161 -1.81 2.71 -14.97
C VAL A 161 -1.90 4.22 -15.00
N THR A 162 -2.77 4.76 -15.84
CA THR A 162 -3.04 6.19 -15.84
C THR A 162 -4.02 6.53 -14.72
N ASP A 163 -3.78 7.67 -14.06
CA ASP A 163 -4.73 8.16 -13.07
C ASP A 163 -5.99 8.72 -13.78
N VAL A 164 -6.95 9.23 -12.99
CA VAL A 164 -8.21 9.78 -13.51
C VAL A 164 -7.97 10.98 -14.43
N SER A 165 -6.84 11.67 -14.27
CA SER A 165 -6.48 12.81 -15.13
C SER A 165 -5.68 12.40 -16.36
N GLY A 166 -5.43 11.11 -16.57
CA GLY A 166 -4.70 10.61 -17.74
C GLY A 166 -3.19 10.63 -17.60
N ARG A 167 -2.67 10.99 -16.43
CA ARG A 167 -1.23 10.99 -16.20
C ARG A 167 -0.76 9.60 -15.77
N GLY A 168 0.36 9.16 -16.32
CA GLY A 168 0.99 7.93 -15.89
C GLY A 168 1.49 8.05 -14.45
N VAL A 169 1.02 7.17 -13.57
CA VAL A 169 1.43 7.14 -12.17
C VAL A 169 2.16 5.82 -11.92
N GLY A 170 3.45 5.89 -11.64
CA GLY A 170 4.24 4.72 -11.29
C GLY A 170 4.30 4.50 -9.79
N MET A 171 4.84 3.35 -9.40
CA MET A 171 5.01 3.01 -7.98
C MET A 171 5.98 3.96 -7.27
N ASP A 172 6.88 4.59 -8.01
CA ASP A 172 7.78 5.63 -7.48
C ASP A 172 7.01 6.82 -6.93
N VAL A 173 5.91 7.19 -7.56
CA VAL A 173 5.05 8.29 -7.09
C VAL A 173 4.37 7.90 -5.78
N VAL A 174 3.92 6.66 -5.66
CA VAL A 174 3.34 6.13 -4.41
C VAL A 174 4.33 6.27 -3.26
N LYS A 175 5.56 5.79 -3.44
CA LYS A 175 6.60 5.88 -2.42
C LYS A 175 6.91 7.33 -2.05
N ARG A 176 7.03 8.20 -3.05
CA ARG A 176 7.31 9.62 -2.82
C ARG A 176 6.20 10.29 -2.02
N ASN A 177 4.94 10.04 -2.37
CA ASN A 177 3.81 10.62 -1.66
C ASN A 177 3.78 10.19 -0.20
N ILE A 178 4.08 8.92 0.07
CA ILE A 178 4.13 8.42 1.44
C ILE A 178 5.31 9.05 2.21
N GLN A 179 6.46 9.21 1.57
CA GLN A 179 7.60 9.88 2.18
C GLN A 179 7.31 11.34 2.50
N GLU A 180 6.59 12.03 1.63
CA GLU A 180 6.16 13.42 1.85
C GLU A 180 5.17 13.54 3.01
N MET A 181 4.45 12.47 3.34
CA MET A 181 3.59 12.39 4.51
C MET A 181 4.34 12.06 5.80
N GLY A 182 5.66 11.93 5.73
CA GLY A 182 6.50 11.57 6.87
C GLY A 182 6.59 10.08 7.14
N GLY A 183 6.10 9.26 6.21
CA GLY A 183 6.09 7.81 6.34
C GLY A 183 7.08 7.09 5.46
N HIS A 184 7.00 5.78 5.46
CA HIS A 184 7.79 4.95 4.56
C HIS A 184 7.02 3.70 4.16
N VAL A 185 7.51 3.03 3.11
CA VAL A 185 6.90 1.85 2.52
C VAL A 185 7.86 0.68 2.68
N GLU A 186 7.31 -0.48 3.06
CA GLU A 186 8.03 -1.75 3.10
C GLU A 186 7.27 -2.74 2.23
N ILE A 187 7.98 -3.71 1.66
CA ILE A 187 7.39 -4.75 0.86
C ILE A 187 7.94 -6.12 1.26
N GLN A 188 7.04 -7.08 1.40
CA GLN A 188 7.37 -8.49 1.60
C GLN A 188 6.62 -9.30 0.56
N SER A 189 7.34 -10.14 -0.15
CA SER A 189 6.74 -10.95 -1.20
C SER A 189 7.38 -12.33 -1.23
N LYS A 190 6.53 -13.33 -1.47
CA LYS A 190 6.99 -14.69 -1.71
C LYS A 190 6.36 -15.18 -3.01
N GLN A 191 7.20 -15.56 -3.96
CA GLN A 191 6.74 -16.04 -5.25
C GLN A 191 5.81 -17.24 -5.07
N GLY A 192 4.64 -17.18 -5.69
CA GLY A 192 3.59 -18.18 -5.57
C GLY A 192 2.65 -18.01 -4.39
N ALA A 193 2.99 -17.20 -3.41
CA ALA A 193 2.19 -17.03 -2.19
C ALA A 193 1.55 -15.65 -2.05
N GLY A 194 2.13 -14.61 -2.63
CA GLY A 194 1.56 -13.28 -2.62
C GLY A 194 2.50 -12.18 -2.16
N THR A 195 1.94 -11.00 -1.96
CA THR A 195 2.70 -9.79 -1.62
C THR A 195 1.98 -9.00 -0.55
N THR A 196 2.74 -8.46 0.40
CA THR A 196 2.27 -7.49 1.39
C THR A 196 3.06 -6.21 1.22
N ILE A 197 2.35 -5.10 1.03
CA ILE A 197 2.95 -3.77 1.04
C ILE A 197 2.49 -3.08 2.31
N ARG A 198 3.46 -2.63 3.11
CA ARG A 198 3.22 -2.00 4.40
C ARG A 198 3.56 -0.53 4.33
N ILE A 199 2.62 0.30 4.76
CA ILE A 199 2.78 1.75 4.87
C ILE A 199 2.84 2.09 6.34
N LEU A 200 3.91 2.75 6.78
CA LEU A 200 4.04 3.26 8.13
C LEU A 200 3.99 4.78 8.10
N LEU A 201 3.04 5.36 8.84
CA LEU A 201 2.81 6.80 8.90
C LEU A 201 2.81 7.27 10.35
N PRO A 202 3.26 8.51 10.61
CA PRO A 202 3.02 9.11 11.91
C PRO A 202 1.51 9.36 12.07
N LEU A 203 1.02 9.40 13.31
CA LEU A 203 -0.40 9.65 13.57
C LEU A 203 -0.85 11.03 13.10
N THR A 204 0.08 12.01 13.14
CA THR A 204 -0.17 13.40 12.73
C THR A 204 1.01 13.91 11.91
N LEU A 205 0.74 14.92 11.12
CA LEU A 205 1.79 15.62 10.37
C LEU A 205 2.72 16.42 11.27
#